data_07c9f70633419609d190fa6fb2406edd
#
_entry.id   07c9f70633419609d190fa6fb2406edd
#
_cell.length_a   1.000
_cell.length_b   1.000
_cell.length_c   1.000
_cell.angle_alpha   90.00
_cell.angle_beta   90.00
_cell.angle_gamma   90.00
#
_symmetry.space_group_name_H-M   'P 1'
#
loop_
_entity.id
_entity.type
_entity.pdbx_description
1 polymer ?
#
loop_
_entity_poly.entity_id
_entity_poly.type
_entity_poly.pdbx_seq_one_letter_code
_entity_poly.pdbx_strand_id
1 'polypeptide(L)'
;MSVNKQILFASRPTGEVSPAHFRFTEAPVPKAVEGGIVVRHHYLSLDPYMRGRLNDSKSYAKPQELGAVMGGGAVGEVIESRNPKFKAGDFVVGPGGWQQFSASDGAGWTVVDAKLIPMQAYLGVVGMPGVTAWYGLNKIIAPKPGETVVVSAATGAVGGVVGQLAKNAGVRVVGIAGGPEKCAYATDELGYDACVDHKSRTFAKDLAAALPNGLDGVFENVGGEPFLQSLELANDFARFAICGLIATYETGATAIPNVRVLLTKRLKIEGFIVSDHGSLRPQALKELGGLVAGGKLRYRETVREGLESAPQALVDLLHGGNFGKMLVKLV
;
A
#
# COMPACT_ATOMS: atom_id res chain seq x y z
N MET A 1 4.48 3.10 -36.32
CA MET A 1 3.30 2.81 -35.47
C MET A 1 3.72 2.93 -34.01
N SER A 2 2.90 3.51 -33.18
CA SER A 2 3.18 3.60 -31.74
C SER A 2 3.21 2.19 -31.15
N VAL A 3 4.19 1.90 -30.30
CA VAL A 3 4.43 0.59 -29.69
C VAL A 3 3.98 0.65 -28.24
N ASN A 4 3.30 -0.40 -27.76
CA ASN A 4 2.96 -0.60 -26.36
C ASN A 4 4.05 -1.45 -25.70
N LYS A 5 4.90 -0.83 -24.92
CA LYS A 5 5.87 -1.53 -24.07
C LYS A 5 5.15 -2.19 -22.90
N GLN A 6 5.51 -3.44 -22.60
CA GLN A 6 4.87 -4.27 -21.59
C GLN A 6 5.91 -5.07 -20.80
N ILE A 7 5.60 -5.36 -19.54
CA ILE A 7 6.35 -6.32 -18.72
C ILE A 7 5.46 -7.52 -18.44
N LEU A 8 5.90 -8.69 -18.91
CA LEU A 8 5.22 -9.95 -18.69
C LEU A 8 5.78 -10.66 -17.45
N PHE A 9 4.92 -11.38 -16.73
CA PHE A 9 5.34 -12.29 -15.68
C PHE A 9 5.84 -13.59 -16.32
N ALA A 10 7.16 -13.82 -16.30
CA ALA A 10 7.80 -14.88 -17.06
C ALA A 10 7.98 -16.19 -16.29
N SER A 11 8.26 -16.12 -14.99
CA SER A 11 8.47 -17.31 -14.16
C SER A 11 8.16 -17.06 -12.69
N ARG A 12 7.72 -18.10 -11.97
CA ARG A 12 7.42 -18.02 -10.53
C ARG A 12 8.71 -18.06 -9.70
N PRO A 13 8.87 -17.16 -8.72
CA PRO A 13 9.99 -17.20 -7.79
C PRO A 13 9.85 -18.40 -6.85
N THR A 14 10.94 -19.13 -6.60
CA THR A 14 11.05 -20.18 -5.57
C THR A 14 11.58 -19.66 -4.24
N GLY A 15 11.89 -18.39 -4.15
CA GLY A 15 12.41 -17.65 -3.00
C GLY A 15 12.19 -16.17 -3.21
N GLU A 16 13.24 -15.39 -3.11
CA GLU A 16 13.18 -13.94 -3.33
C GLU A 16 12.81 -13.60 -4.79
N VAL A 17 12.06 -12.52 -4.94
CA VAL A 17 11.74 -11.96 -6.26
C VAL A 17 12.98 -11.29 -6.84
N SER A 18 13.22 -11.50 -8.13
CA SER A 18 14.27 -10.81 -8.88
C SER A 18 13.74 -10.30 -10.23
N PRO A 19 14.42 -9.36 -10.87
CA PRO A 19 14.03 -8.89 -12.21
C PRO A 19 13.97 -10.00 -13.27
N ALA A 20 14.70 -11.11 -13.08
CA ALA A 20 14.69 -12.25 -14.00
C ALA A 20 13.34 -12.98 -14.11
N HIS A 21 12.42 -12.77 -13.13
CA HIS A 21 11.06 -13.32 -13.18
C HIS A 21 10.12 -12.55 -14.12
N PHE A 22 10.61 -11.48 -14.72
CA PHE A 22 9.85 -10.59 -15.61
C PHE A 22 10.51 -10.49 -16.96
N ARG A 23 9.71 -10.33 -18.01
CA ARG A 23 10.20 -10.19 -19.38
C ARG A 23 9.63 -8.95 -20.03
N PHE A 24 10.50 -8.09 -20.52
CA PHE A 24 10.12 -6.97 -21.36
C PHE A 24 9.66 -7.45 -22.74
N THR A 25 8.61 -6.84 -23.27
CA THR A 25 8.09 -7.09 -24.61
C THR A 25 7.46 -5.84 -25.20
N GLU A 26 7.19 -5.88 -26.50
CA GLU A 26 6.50 -4.85 -27.24
C GLU A 26 5.31 -5.46 -27.98
N ALA A 27 4.21 -4.71 -28.01
CA ALA A 27 2.99 -5.07 -28.74
C ALA A 27 2.43 -3.84 -29.48
N PRO A 28 1.54 -3.99 -30.45
CA PRO A 28 0.81 -2.86 -31.00
C PRO A 28 0.00 -2.13 -29.92
N VAL A 29 -0.13 -0.82 -30.04
CA VAL A 29 -1.07 -0.06 -29.17
C VAL A 29 -2.48 -0.58 -29.42
N PRO A 30 -3.22 -0.98 -28.38
CA PRO A 30 -4.57 -1.51 -28.54
C PRO A 30 -5.54 -0.43 -29.03
N LYS A 31 -6.68 -0.86 -29.59
CA LYS A 31 -7.80 0.00 -29.98
C LYS A 31 -9.00 -0.27 -29.09
N ALA A 32 -9.84 0.74 -28.90
CA ALA A 32 -11.09 0.56 -28.16
C ALA A 32 -12.06 -0.29 -28.97
N VAL A 33 -12.57 -1.36 -28.36
CA VAL A 33 -13.72 -2.12 -28.85
C VAL A 33 -15.01 -1.41 -28.44
N GLU A 34 -16.14 -1.85 -28.97
CA GLU A 34 -17.44 -1.31 -28.58
C GLU A 34 -17.66 -1.43 -27.07
N GLY A 35 -18.07 -0.35 -26.41
CA GLY A 35 -18.18 -0.27 -24.95
C GLY A 35 -16.84 -0.14 -24.21
N GLY A 36 -15.71 -0.06 -24.92
CA GLY A 36 -14.36 -0.05 -24.32
C GLY A 36 -13.69 1.33 -24.32
N ILE A 37 -12.54 1.37 -23.62
CA ILE A 37 -11.62 2.51 -23.57
C ILE A 37 -10.20 2.06 -23.82
N VAL A 38 -9.33 2.97 -24.27
CA VAL A 38 -7.88 2.81 -24.26
C VAL A 38 -7.28 3.89 -23.37
N VAL A 39 -6.46 3.48 -22.42
CA VAL A 39 -5.79 4.36 -21.47
C VAL A 39 -4.29 4.36 -21.73
N ARG A 40 -3.69 5.55 -21.88
CA ARG A 40 -2.26 5.78 -21.83
C ARG A 40 -1.86 5.99 -20.39
N HIS A 41 -1.02 5.11 -19.85
CA HIS A 41 -0.61 5.19 -18.46
C HIS A 41 0.49 6.24 -18.27
N HIS A 42 0.35 7.04 -17.22
CA HIS A 42 1.36 8.02 -16.79
C HIS A 42 2.18 7.47 -15.62
N TYR A 43 1.54 6.78 -14.68
CA TYR A 43 2.20 6.16 -13.54
C TYR A 43 1.64 4.76 -13.29
N LEU A 44 2.53 3.87 -12.82
CA LEU A 44 2.18 2.56 -12.27
C LEU A 44 2.37 2.56 -10.75
N SER A 45 1.49 1.84 -10.07
CA SER A 45 1.61 1.50 -8.66
C SER A 45 2.42 0.24 -8.48
N LEU A 46 3.40 0.25 -7.56
CA LEU A 46 4.02 -0.95 -7.04
C LEU A 46 3.58 -1.15 -5.59
N ASP A 47 3.10 -2.34 -5.30
CA ASP A 47 2.47 -2.67 -4.01
C ASP A 47 2.97 -4.03 -3.50
N PRO A 48 3.20 -4.18 -2.18
CA PRO A 48 3.73 -5.43 -1.61
C PRO A 48 2.87 -6.67 -1.89
N TYR A 49 1.54 -6.51 -2.02
CA TYR A 49 0.64 -7.63 -2.32
C TYR A 49 0.98 -8.34 -3.64
N MET A 50 1.65 -7.65 -4.57
CA MET A 50 2.07 -8.23 -5.84
C MET A 50 2.95 -9.46 -5.64
N ARG A 51 3.79 -9.48 -4.58
CA ARG A 51 4.63 -10.65 -4.25
C ARG A 51 3.79 -11.89 -4.00
N GLY A 52 2.70 -11.78 -3.24
CA GLY A 52 1.80 -12.92 -2.96
C GLY A 52 1.15 -13.49 -4.22
N ARG A 53 0.85 -12.64 -5.21
CA ARG A 53 0.26 -13.07 -6.49
C ARG A 53 1.23 -13.81 -7.41
N LEU A 54 2.53 -13.73 -7.17
CA LEU A 54 3.53 -14.47 -7.94
C LEU A 54 3.59 -15.96 -7.53
N ASN A 55 3.01 -16.34 -6.38
CA ASN A 55 2.90 -17.73 -5.94
C ASN A 55 1.72 -18.42 -6.64
N ASP A 56 1.83 -19.73 -6.83
CA ASP A 56 0.75 -20.59 -7.30
C ASP A 56 0.04 -21.23 -6.11
N SER A 57 -0.61 -20.42 -5.31
CA SER A 57 -1.29 -20.86 -4.10
C SER A 57 -2.64 -20.14 -3.93
N LYS A 58 -3.57 -20.82 -3.26
CA LYS A 58 -4.87 -20.22 -2.92
C LYS A 58 -4.65 -19.03 -1.99
N SER A 59 -5.18 -17.88 -2.36
CA SER A 59 -5.14 -16.64 -1.59
C SER A 59 -6.43 -15.84 -1.83
N TYR A 60 -6.54 -14.65 -1.25
CA TYR A 60 -7.66 -13.73 -1.47
C TYR A 60 -7.73 -13.19 -2.92
N ALA A 61 -6.65 -13.29 -3.68
CA ALA A 61 -6.60 -12.92 -5.10
C ALA A 61 -6.06 -14.09 -5.94
N LYS A 62 -6.51 -14.16 -7.19
CA LYS A 62 -5.99 -15.16 -8.14
C LYS A 62 -4.48 -14.97 -8.37
N PRO A 63 -3.70 -16.06 -8.51
CA PRO A 63 -2.31 -15.98 -8.95
C PRO A 63 -2.17 -15.19 -10.25
N GLN A 64 -1.04 -14.52 -10.41
CA GLN A 64 -0.66 -13.90 -11.67
C GLN A 64 -0.40 -15.01 -12.70
N GLU A 65 -0.97 -14.88 -13.90
CA GLU A 65 -0.77 -15.84 -14.98
C GLU A 65 0.62 -15.68 -15.60
N LEU A 66 1.27 -16.81 -15.87
CA LEU A 66 2.54 -16.83 -16.58
C LEU A 66 2.36 -16.39 -18.04
N GLY A 67 3.27 -15.57 -18.53
CA GLY A 67 3.23 -15.00 -19.89
C GLY A 67 2.24 -13.84 -20.05
N ALA A 68 1.38 -13.55 -19.08
CA ALA A 68 0.51 -12.37 -19.11
C ALA A 68 1.24 -11.09 -18.65
N VAL A 69 0.72 -9.94 -19.04
CA VAL A 69 1.17 -8.64 -18.53
C VAL A 69 1.04 -8.63 -17.00
N MET A 70 2.09 -8.26 -16.30
CA MET A 70 2.07 -8.16 -14.84
C MET A 70 0.98 -7.19 -14.39
N GLY A 71 0.09 -7.65 -13.52
CA GLY A 71 -1.03 -6.86 -13.02
C GLY A 71 -0.60 -5.78 -12.03
N GLY A 72 -1.32 -4.67 -12.01
CA GLY A 72 -1.07 -3.56 -11.09
C GLY A 72 -2.00 -2.38 -11.37
N GLY A 73 -2.10 -1.47 -10.40
CA GLY A 73 -2.81 -0.21 -10.57
C GLY A 73 -2.05 0.75 -11.48
N ALA A 74 -2.78 1.52 -12.27
CA ALA A 74 -2.24 2.60 -13.10
C ALA A 74 -3.12 3.84 -13.01
N VAL A 75 -2.52 5.01 -13.22
CA VAL A 75 -3.23 6.26 -13.49
C VAL A 75 -2.76 6.80 -14.83
N GLY A 76 -3.70 7.30 -15.62
CA GLY A 76 -3.38 7.79 -16.97
C GLY A 76 -4.54 8.50 -17.63
N GLU A 77 -4.41 8.74 -18.92
CA GLU A 77 -5.35 9.47 -19.76
C GLU A 77 -6.08 8.52 -20.72
N VAL A 78 -7.39 8.64 -20.81
CA VAL A 78 -8.18 7.98 -21.84
C VAL A 78 -7.85 8.62 -23.19
N ILE A 79 -7.22 7.86 -24.09
CA ILE A 79 -6.85 8.34 -25.43
C ILE A 79 -7.87 7.97 -26.51
N GLU A 80 -8.68 6.93 -26.28
CA GLU A 80 -9.77 6.50 -27.14
C GLU A 80 -10.92 5.96 -26.27
N SER A 81 -12.16 6.33 -26.57
CA SER A 81 -13.33 5.82 -25.85
C SER A 81 -14.48 5.50 -26.83
N ARG A 82 -15.07 4.32 -26.63
CA ARG A 82 -16.38 3.90 -27.15
C ARG A 82 -17.32 3.52 -26.01
N ASN A 83 -17.02 3.99 -24.78
CA ASN A 83 -17.79 3.74 -23.57
C ASN A 83 -18.46 5.05 -23.12
N PRO A 84 -19.78 5.07 -22.88
CA PRO A 84 -20.51 6.30 -22.55
C PRO A 84 -20.13 6.93 -21.21
N LYS A 85 -19.42 6.19 -20.34
CA LYS A 85 -18.99 6.68 -19.02
C LYS A 85 -17.66 7.43 -19.06
N PHE A 86 -16.92 7.35 -20.17
CA PHE A 86 -15.58 7.93 -20.31
C PHE A 86 -15.47 8.68 -21.63
N LYS A 87 -14.66 9.71 -21.68
CA LYS A 87 -14.32 10.45 -22.89
C LYS A 87 -12.81 10.58 -23.03
N ALA A 88 -12.33 10.74 -24.27
CA ALA A 88 -10.94 11.07 -24.53
C ALA A 88 -10.55 12.37 -23.78
N GLY A 89 -9.38 12.35 -23.14
CA GLY A 89 -8.87 13.41 -22.26
C GLY A 89 -9.26 13.26 -20.78
N ASP A 90 -10.13 12.32 -20.40
CA ASP A 90 -10.36 12.03 -18.99
C ASP A 90 -9.12 11.40 -18.35
N PHE A 91 -8.73 11.88 -17.16
CA PHE A 91 -7.77 11.17 -16.33
C PHE A 91 -8.48 10.10 -15.50
N VAL A 92 -7.91 8.89 -15.48
CA VAL A 92 -8.53 7.72 -14.85
C VAL A 92 -7.52 6.92 -14.04
N VAL A 93 -7.98 6.28 -12.96
CA VAL A 93 -7.23 5.31 -12.17
C VAL A 93 -7.91 3.95 -12.24
N GLY A 94 -7.13 2.88 -12.42
CA GLY A 94 -7.69 1.52 -12.53
C GLY A 94 -6.64 0.43 -12.72
N PRO A 95 -7.05 -0.79 -13.11
CA PRO A 95 -6.20 -1.97 -13.23
C PRO A 95 -5.44 -1.99 -14.58
N GLY A 96 -4.47 -1.10 -14.77
CA GLY A 96 -3.75 -0.94 -16.03
C GLY A 96 -2.71 -2.01 -16.34
N GLY A 97 -2.12 -2.64 -15.31
CA GLY A 97 -0.99 -3.55 -15.47
C GLY A 97 0.32 -2.83 -15.85
N TRP A 98 1.42 -3.58 -15.88
CA TRP A 98 2.75 -3.05 -16.17
C TRP A 98 2.96 -2.88 -17.69
N GLN A 99 2.37 -1.85 -18.24
CA GLN A 99 2.42 -1.51 -19.67
C GLN A 99 2.15 -0.02 -19.86
N GLN A 100 2.43 0.49 -21.05
CA GLN A 100 2.20 1.90 -21.36
C GLN A 100 0.76 2.20 -21.79
N PHE A 101 0.08 1.24 -22.42
CA PHE A 101 -1.31 1.38 -22.86
C PHE A 101 -2.10 0.15 -22.49
N SER A 102 -3.34 0.32 -22.08
CA SER A 102 -4.27 -0.79 -21.88
C SER A 102 -5.62 -0.52 -22.54
N ALA A 103 -6.24 -1.57 -23.09
CA ALA A 103 -7.65 -1.56 -23.47
C ALA A 103 -8.48 -2.22 -22.36
N SER A 104 -9.67 -1.71 -22.10
CA SER A 104 -10.58 -2.20 -21.06
C SER A 104 -12.04 -1.90 -21.46
N ASP A 105 -12.99 -2.65 -20.91
CA ASP A 105 -14.43 -2.34 -20.95
C ASP A 105 -14.82 -1.22 -19.97
N GLY A 106 -13.86 -0.62 -19.29
CA GLY A 106 -14.05 0.41 -18.26
C GLY A 106 -14.31 -0.14 -16.86
N ALA A 107 -14.44 -1.44 -16.69
CA ALA A 107 -14.61 -2.04 -15.36
C ALA A 107 -13.38 -1.79 -14.47
N GLY A 108 -13.60 -1.34 -13.23
CA GLY A 108 -12.54 -1.00 -12.29
C GLY A 108 -11.82 0.33 -12.55
N TRP A 109 -12.16 1.04 -13.64
CA TRP A 109 -11.64 2.39 -13.89
C TRP A 109 -12.55 3.46 -13.32
N THR A 110 -11.94 4.52 -12.79
CA THR A 110 -12.64 5.66 -12.17
C THR A 110 -12.00 6.95 -12.66
N VAL A 111 -12.84 7.90 -13.11
CA VAL A 111 -12.39 9.25 -13.48
C VAL A 111 -11.89 9.98 -12.23
N VAL A 112 -10.77 10.67 -12.35
CA VAL A 112 -10.12 11.42 -11.27
C VAL A 112 -9.92 12.89 -11.67
N ASP A 113 -9.95 13.78 -10.68
CA ASP A 113 -9.67 15.21 -10.89
C ASP A 113 -8.17 15.50 -10.67
N ALA A 114 -7.41 15.44 -11.76
CA ALA A 114 -5.98 15.72 -11.75
C ALA A 114 -5.63 17.22 -11.54
N LYS A 115 -6.64 18.12 -11.56
CA LYS A 115 -6.46 19.54 -11.24
C LYS A 115 -6.55 19.80 -9.74
N LEU A 116 -7.36 19.00 -9.05
CA LEU A 116 -7.56 19.14 -7.60
C LEU A 116 -6.44 18.45 -6.81
N ILE A 117 -6.04 17.28 -7.25
CA ILE A 117 -5.03 16.42 -6.58
C ILE A 117 -4.09 15.87 -7.65
N PRO A 118 -2.75 15.87 -7.45
CA PRO A 118 -1.81 15.26 -8.37
C PRO A 118 -2.23 13.83 -8.73
N MET A 119 -2.24 13.49 -10.04
CA MET A 119 -2.82 12.24 -10.52
C MET A 119 -2.20 10.99 -9.86
N GLN A 120 -0.90 10.99 -9.59
CA GLN A 120 -0.22 9.87 -8.97
C GLN A 120 -0.67 9.62 -7.52
N ALA A 121 -1.18 10.62 -6.82
CA ALA A 121 -1.73 10.47 -5.46
C ALA A 121 -2.94 9.53 -5.41
N TYR A 122 -3.65 9.36 -6.54
CA TYR A 122 -4.75 8.38 -6.67
C TYR A 122 -4.28 6.92 -6.70
N LEU A 123 -2.97 6.66 -6.82
CA LEU A 123 -2.36 5.35 -6.61
C LEU A 123 -1.86 5.14 -5.17
N GLY A 124 -1.89 6.18 -4.35
CA GLY A 124 -1.36 6.20 -2.99
C GLY A 124 -2.39 6.71 -1.98
N VAL A 125 -2.15 7.94 -1.49
CA VAL A 125 -2.86 8.56 -0.36
C VAL A 125 -4.38 8.71 -0.59
N VAL A 126 -4.82 8.98 -1.81
CA VAL A 126 -6.25 9.01 -2.22
C VAL A 126 -6.63 7.80 -3.08
N GLY A 127 -5.94 6.70 -2.91
CA GLY A 127 -6.15 5.44 -3.61
C GLY A 127 -6.32 4.27 -2.66
N MET A 128 -5.98 3.07 -3.14
CA MET A 128 -6.10 1.84 -2.36
C MET A 128 -5.33 1.92 -1.03
N PRO A 129 -4.05 2.38 -0.98
CA PRO A 129 -3.32 2.48 0.29
C PRO A 129 -3.97 3.43 1.30
N GLY A 130 -4.45 4.60 0.86
CA GLY A 130 -5.16 5.54 1.73
C GLY A 130 -6.45 4.97 2.28
N VAL A 131 -7.28 4.34 1.42
CA VAL A 131 -8.54 3.69 1.84
C VAL A 131 -8.27 2.55 2.81
N THR A 132 -7.19 1.79 2.60
CA THR A 132 -6.73 0.74 3.51
C THR A 132 -6.40 1.31 4.89
N ALA A 133 -5.64 2.40 4.93
CA ALA A 133 -5.30 3.11 6.17
C ALA A 133 -6.56 3.58 6.90
N TRP A 134 -7.45 4.24 6.17
CA TRP A 134 -8.71 4.76 6.70
C TRP A 134 -9.59 3.65 7.29
N TYR A 135 -9.74 2.54 6.55
CA TYR A 135 -10.57 1.42 6.99
C TYR A 135 -10.01 0.75 8.25
N GLY A 136 -8.76 0.31 8.22
CA GLY A 136 -8.15 -0.40 9.36
C GLY A 136 -8.10 0.44 10.63
N LEU A 137 -7.84 1.76 10.49
CA LEU A 137 -7.86 2.66 11.65
C LEU A 137 -9.28 2.87 12.17
N ASN A 138 -10.23 3.28 11.32
CA ASN A 138 -11.56 3.73 11.78
C ASN A 138 -12.55 2.59 12.04
N LYS A 139 -12.37 1.41 11.42
CA LYS A 139 -13.33 0.29 11.52
C LYS A 139 -12.83 -0.87 12.36
N ILE A 140 -11.52 -1.12 12.38
CA ILE A 140 -10.95 -2.25 13.14
C ILE A 140 -10.36 -1.75 14.45
N ILE A 141 -9.42 -0.81 14.42
CA ILE A 141 -8.82 -0.27 15.64
C ILE A 141 -9.83 0.62 16.37
N ALA A 142 -10.49 1.53 15.65
CA ALA A 142 -11.45 2.49 16.18
C ALA A 142 -10.96 3.14 17.48
N PRO A 143 -9.80 3.82 17.44
CA PRO A 143 -9.13 4.28 18.65
C PRO A 143 -9.90 5.42 19.31
N LYS A 144 -9.79 5.51 20.64
CA LYS A 144 -10.39 6.57 21.44
C LYS A 144 -9.35 7.63 21.81
N PRO A 145 -9.73 8.89 22.00
CA PRO A 145 -8.82 9.92 22.50
C PRO A 145 -8.09 9.46 23.77
N GLY A 146 -6.76 9.69 23.81
CA GLY A 146 -5.91 9.27 24.93
C GLY A 146 -5.34 7.86 24.80
N GLU A 147 -5.82 7.02 23.89
CA GLU A 147 -5.22 5.71 23.58
C GLU A 147 -3.91 5.87 22.82
N THR A 148 -3.11 4.80 22.82
CA THR A 148 -1.85 4.70 22.07
C THR A 148 -1.99 3.70 20.93
N VAL A 149 -1.65 4.14 19.71
CA VAL A 149 -1.60 3.29 18.51
C VAL A 149 -0.19 3.13 18.01
N VAL A 150 0.22 1.90 17.77
CA VAL A 150 1.48 1.56 17.09
C VAL A 150 1.23 1.30 15.62
N VAL A 151 2.11 1.80 14.75
CA VAL A 151 2.01 1.63 13.29
C VAL A 151 3.34 1.09 12.75
N SER A 152 3.35 -0.13 12.25
CA SER A 152 4.53 -0.67 11.56
C SER A 152 4.62 -0.16 10.12
N ALA A 153 5.82 -0.09 9.56
CA ALA A 153 6.13 0.62 8.30
C ALA A 153 5.55 2.05 8.29
N ALA A 154 5.79 2.79 9.36
CA ALA A 154 5.19 4.10 9.68
C ALA A 154 5.33 5.15 8.57
N THR A 155 6.34 5.06 7.72
CA THR A 155 6.60 6.00 6.61
C THR A 155 6.18 5.47 5.25
N GLY A 156 5.55 4.28 5.21
CA GLY A 156 5.05 3.67 3.98
C GLY A 156 3.75 4.33 3.48
N ALA A 157 3.29 3.88 2.31
CA ALA A 157 2.08 4.42 1.67
C ALA A 157 0.80 4.29 2.52
N VAL A 158 0.72 3.26 3.37
CA VAL A 158 -0.40 3.05 4.31
C VAL A 158 -0.06 3.68 5.66
N GLY A 159 1.08 3.29 6.27
CA GLY A 159 1.45 3.74 7.61
C GLY A 159 1.50 5.25 7.75
N GLY A 160 2.08 5.95 6.77
CA GLY A 160 2.14 7.42 6.77
C GLY A 160 0.76 8.11 6.81
N VAL A 161 -0.27 7.45 6.29
CA VAL A 161 -1.66 7.93 6.37
C VAL A 161 -2.28 7.59 7.73
N VAL A 162 -2.08 6.35 8.19
CA VAL A 162 -2.63 5.89 9.49
C VAL A 162 -2.20 6.82 10.63
N GLY A 163 -0.90 7.12 10.72
CA GLY A 163 -0.38 7.96 11.80
C GLY A 163 -1.04 9.34 11.86
N GLN A 164 -1.15 10.00 10.71
CA GLN A 164 -1.76 11.33 10.65
C GLN A 164 -3.26 11.29 10.96
N LEU A 165 -4.00 10.29 10.47
CA LEU A 165 -5.41 10.12 10.81
C LEU A 165 -5.60 9.85 12.30
N ALA A 166 -4.75 9.04 12.91
CA ALA A 166 -4.79 8.75 14.35
C ALA A 166 -4.46 10.01 15.17
N LYS A 167 -3.48 10.81 14.77
CA LYS A 167 -3.19 12.12 15.41
C LYS A 167 -4.39 13.05 15.35
N ASN A 168 -5.08 13.12 14.21
CA ASN A 168 -6.29 13.93 14.08
C ASN A 168 -7.44 13.46 14.99
N ALA A 169 -7.44 12.19 15.40
CA ALA A 169 -8.39 11.61 16.36
C ALA A 169 -7.96 11.80 17.84
N GLY A 170 -6.89 12.54 18.11
CA GLY A 170 -6.40 12.78 19.48
C GLY A 170 -5.70 11.58 20.11
N VAL A 171 -5.13 10.71 19.30
CA VAL A 171 -4.45 9.47 19.71
C VAL A 171 -2.94 9.71 19.78
N ARG A 172 -2.28 9.10 20.77
CA ARG A 172 -0.83 8.98 20.78
C ARG A 172 -0.39 7.97 19.73
N VAL A 173 0.57 8.31 18.89
CA VAL A 173 1.00 7.46 17.78
C VAL A 173 2.50 7.16 17.87
N VAL A 174 2.86 5.88 17.91
CA VAL A 174 4.25 5.41 17.88
C VAL A 174 4.49 4.66 16.58
N GLY A 175 5.46 5.11 15.81
CA GLY A 175 5.87 4.49 14.56
C GLY A 175 6.95 3.44 14.75
N ILE A 176 6.96 2.44 13.86
CA ILE A 176 8.09 1.53 13.66
C ILE A 176 8.52 1.68 12.20
N ALA A 177 9.79 2.04 11.98
CA ALA A 177 10.33 2.24 10.63
C ALA A 177 11.75 1.65 10.51
N GLY A 178 12.31 1.62 9.31
CA GLY A 178 13.66 1.08 9.07
C GLY A 178 14.69 2.17 8.83
N GLY A 179 15.45 2.48 9.85
CA GLY A 179 16.53 3.46 9.85
C GLY A 179 16.15 4.83 10.41
N PRO A 180 17.16 5.59 10.88
CA PRO A 180 16.97 6.86 11.58
C PRO A 180 16.29 7.93 10.70
N GLU A 181 16.59 7.98 9.42
CA GLU A 181 16.00 8.96 8.49
C GLU A 181 14.48 8.77 8.39
N LYS A 182 14.01 7.52 8.29
CA LYS A 182 12.57 7.24 8.26
C LYS A 182 11.90 7.55 9.60
N CYS A 183 12.58 7.27 10.71
CA CYS A 183 12.05 7.62 12.02
C CYS A 183 11.94 9.13 12.21
N ALA A 184 12.95 9.90 11.81
CA ALA A 184 12.90 11.36 11.83
C ALA A 184 11.75 11.91 10.97
N TYR A 185 11.58 11.39 9.75
CA TYR A 185 10.46 11.80 8.89
C TYR A 185 9.09 11.50 9.54
N ALA A 186 8.95 10.37 10.22
CA ALA A 186 7.70 10.04 10.90
C ALA A 186 7.37 11.05 12.01
N THR A 187 8.36 11.46 12.81
CA THR A 187 8.18 12.43 13.89
C THR A 187 8.04 13.86 13.37
N ASP A 188 8.97 14.29 12.52
CA ASP A 188 9.12 15.71 12.17
C ASP A 188 8.11 16.16 11.10
N GLU A 189 7.73 15.24 10.19
CA GLU A 189 6.87 15.55 9.04
C GLU A 189 5.46 14.97 9.15
N LEU A 190 5.33 13.74 9.68
CA LEU A 190 4.03 13.07 9.77
C LEU A 190 3.36 13.22 11.14
N GLY A 191 4.06 13.83 12.13
CA GLY A 191 3.51 14.16 13.44
C GLY A 191 3.34 12.97 14.39
N TYR A 192 4.08 11.88 14.18
CA TYR A 192 4.17 10.79 15.16
C TYR A 192 4.77 11.30 16.48
N ASP A 193 4.30 10.82 17.62
CA ASP A 193 4.83 11.20 18.92
C ASP A 193 6.20 10.57 19.22
N ALA A 194 6.48 9.42 18.60
CA ALA A 194 7.77 8.76 18.60
C ALA A 194 7.86 7.81 17.39
N CYS A 195 9.09 7.46 16.99
CA CYS A 195 9.32 6.41 16.01
C CYS A 195 10.56 5.61 16.40
N VAL A 196 10.46 4.28 16.29
CA VAL A 196 11.53 3.34 16.70
C VAL A 196 12.08 2.63 15.46
N ASP A 197 13.41 2.58 15.37
CA ASP A 197 14.09 1.87 14.29
C ASP A 197 14.13 0.36 14.58
N HIS A 198 13.39 -0.42 13.77
CA HIS A 198 13.35 -1.88 13.91
C HIS A 198 14.68 -2.57 13.53
N LYS A 199 15.63 -1.85 12.91
CA LYS A 199 16.98 -2.34 12.60
C LYS A 199 17.97 -2.15 13.75
N SER A 200 17.56 -1.41 14.80
CA SER A 200 18.38 -1.23 16.01
C SER A 200 18.55 -2.54 16.76
N ARG A 201 19.74 -2.78 17.30
CA ARG A 201 20.00 -3.93 18.20
C ARG A 201 19.22 -3.84 19.50
N THR A 202 18.74 -2.67 19.86
CA THR A 202 17.97 -2.39 21.08
C THR A 202 16.48 -2.22 20.80
N PHE A 203 15.98 -2.61 19.60
CA PHE A 203 14.62 -2.38 19.14
C PHE A 203 13.54 -2.69 20.20
N ALA A 204 13.57 -3.88 20.80
CA ALA A 204 12.58 -4.29 21.80
C ALA A 204 12.58 -3.35 23.03
N LYS A 205 13.77 -2.96 23.52
CA LYS A 205 13.94 -2.02 24.62
C LYS A 205 13.46 -0.62 24.25
N ASP A 206 13.82 -0.16 23.06
CA ASP A 206 13.49 1.17 22.57
C ASP A 206 11.96 1.30 22.34
N LEU A 207 11.32 0.25 21.83
CA LEU A 207 9.87 0.20 21.67
C LEU A 207 9.14 0.22 23.02
N ALA A 208 9.62 -0.58 23.98
CA ALA A 208 9.06 -0.55 25.35
C ALA A 208 9.22 0.82 26.01
N ALA A 209 10.35 1.50 25.82
CA ALA A 209 10.57 2.86 26.32
C ALA A 209 9.64 3.91 25.63
N ALA A 210 9.33 3.73 24.35
CA ALA A 210 8.39 4.58 23.61
C ALA A 210 6.93 4.33 24.03
N LEU A 211 6.63 3.22 24.71
CA LEU A 211 5.29 2.78 25.12
C LEU A 211 5.17 2.61 26.65
N PRO A 212 5.44 3.65 27.45
CA PRO A 212 5.48 3.53 28.91
C PRO A 212 4.15 3.08 29.53
N ASN A 213 3.04 3.29 28.84
CA ASN A 213 1.69 2.88 29.28
C ASN A 213 1.11 1.75 28.38
N GLY A 214 1.96 1.04 27.66
CA GLY A 214 1.51 0.02 26.69
C GLY A 214 0.89 0.62 25.44
N LEU A 215 0.16 -0.22 24.68
CA LEU A 215 -0.54 0.16 23.46
C LEU A 215 -1.96 -0.38 23.42
N ASP A 216 -2.88 0.34 22.80
CA ASP A 216 -4.31 0.01 22.72
C ASP A 216 -4.74 -0.39 21.30
N GLY A 217 -3.94 -0.02 20.30
CA GLY A 217 -4.15 -0.37 18.90
C GLY A 217 -2.87 -0.61 18.14
N VAL A 218 -2.92 -1.52 17.16
CA VAL A 218 -1.80 -1.78 16.24
C VAL A 218 -2.31 -1.78 14.81
N PHE A 219 -1.67 -1.00 13.97
CA PHE A 219 -1.84 -1.11 12.52
C PHE A 219 -0.62 -1.83 11.94
N GLU A 220 -0.81 -3.09 11.57
CA GLU A 220 0.27 -3.99 11.23
C GLU A 220 0.44 -4.16 9.72
N ASN A 221 1.63 -3.85 9.22
CA ASN A 221 2.02 -3.95 7.81
C ASN A 221 3.21 -4.90 7.57
N VAL A 222 3.92 -5.31 8.60
CA VAL A 222 5.26 -5.94 8.49
C VAL A 222 5.27 -7.40 8.92
N GLY A 223 4.66 -7.73 10.08
CA GLY A 223 4.83 -9.02 10.73
C GLY A 223 6.20 -9.14 11.45
N GLY A 224 6.64 -10.36 11.68
CA GLY A 224 7.95 -10.61 12.30
C GLY A 224 8.09 -9.97 13.67
N GLU A 225 9.31 -9.52 14.00
CA GLU A 225 9.65 -8.94 15.30
C GLU A 225 8.80 -7.71 15.69
N PRO A 226 8.50 -6.74 14.80
CA PRO A 226 7.60 -5.64 15.13
C PRO A 226 6.25 -6.08 15.66
N PHE A 227 5.64 -7.08 15.03
CA PHE A 227 4.36 -7.64 15.45
C PHE A 227 4.45 -8.37 16.79
N LEU A 228 5.50 -9.19 16.98
CA LEU A 228 5.70 -9.95 18.22
C LEU A 228 5.91 -9.04 19.43
N GLN A 229 6.74 -8.02 19.29
CA GLN A 229 6.95 -7.03 20.36
C GLN A 229 5.70 -6.23 20.67
N SER A 230 4.87 -5.93 19.65
CA SER A 230 3.60 -5.25 19.85
C SER A 230 2.59 -6.11 20.62
N LEU A 231 2.59 -7.44 20.43
CA LEU A 231 1.76 -8.36 21.23
C LEU A 231 2.15 -8.33 22.73
N GLU A 232 3.45 -8.33 23.03
CA GLU A 232 3.94 -8.32 24.41
C GLU A 232 3.64 -6.99 25.14
N LEU A 233 3.65 -5.86 24.40
CA LEU A 233 3.42 -4.52 24.95
C LEU A 233 1.94 -4.09 24.92
N ALA A 234 1.04 -4.94 24.39
CA ALA A 234 -0.39 -4.63 24.29
C ALA A 234 -1.06 -4.52 25.64
N ASN A 235 -1.94 -3.55 25.78
CA ASN A 235 -2.88 -3.43 26.89
C ASN A 235 -4.00 -4.47 26.75
N ASP A 236 -4.75 -4.67 27.85
CA ASP A 236 -5.97 -5.47 27.81
C ASP A 236 -6.96 -4.90 26.78
N PHE A 237 -7.56 -5.80 25.98
CA PHE A 237 -8.51 -5.47 24.90
C PHE A 237 -7.90 -4.65 23.73
N ALA A 238 -6.59 -4.64 23.56
CA ALA A 238 -5.96 -4.00 22.42
C ALA A 238 -6.45 -4.60 21.09
N ARG A 239 -6.53 -3.77 20.04
CA ARG A 239 -7.09 -4.11 18.72
C ARG A 239 -5.99 -4.04 17.67
N PHE A 240 -5.83 -5.12 16.92
CA PHE A 240 -4.81 -5.26 15.87
C PHE A 240 -5.49 -5.34 14.50
N ALA A 241 -5.22 -4.39 13.62
CA ALA A 241 -5.60 -4.44 12.22
C ALA A 241 -4.43 -4.99 11.40
N ILE A 242 -4.55 -6.23 10.92
CA ILE A 242 -3.53 -6.88 10.10
C ILE A 242 -3.78 -6.53 8.65
N CYS A 243 -3.05 -5.55 8.15
CA CYS A 243 -3.11 -5.06 6.77
C CYS A 243 -2.14 -5.82 5.85
N GLY A 244 -0.96 -6.16 6.36
CA GLY A 244 0.08 -6.82 5.60
C GLY A 244 1.16 -7.42 6.49
N LEU A 245 1.94 -8.33 5.91
CA LEU A 245 2.98 -9.09 6.59
C LEU A 245 4.23 -9.16 5.70
N ILE A 246 4.73 -7.97 5.24
CA ILE A 246 5.75 -7.89 4.19
C ILE A 246 7.03 -8.65 4.54
N ALA A 247 7.42 -8.71 5.83
CA ALA A 247 8.60 -9.46 6.28
C ALA A 247 8.46 -10.97 6.09
N THR A 248 7.24 -11.48 5.90
CA THR A 248 6.98 -12.92 5.74
C THR A 248 6.70 -13.34 4.31
N TYR A 249 6.58 -12.39 3.38
CA TYR A 249 6.21 -12.70 2.00
C TYR A 249 7.25 -13.55 1.26
N GLU A 250 8.50 -13.49 1.66
CA GLU A 250 9.60 -14.28 1.08
C GLU A 250 10.14 -15.34 2.05
N THR A 251 9.99 -15.15 3.36
CA THR A 251 10.56 -16.03 4.40
C THR A 251 9.57 -17.04 4.98
N GLY A 252 8.26 -16.86 4.72
CA GLY A 252 7.21 -17.71 5.25
C GLY A 252 6.54 -17.15 6.52
N ALA A 253 5.91 -18.02 7.31
CA ALA A 253 5.06 -17.60 8.43
C ALA A 253 5.84 -17.11 9.65
N THR A 254 5.29 -16.12 10.36
CA THR A 254 5.73 -15.73 11.71
C THR A 254 5.03 -16.64 12.74
N ALA A 255 5.81 -17.40 13.51
CA ALA A 255 5.26 -18.11 14.67
C ALA A 255 4.97 -17.12 15.80
N ILE A 256 3.85 -17.32 16.52
CA ILE A 256 3.57 -16.60 17.77
C ILE A 256 4.05 -17.48 18.93
N PRO A 257 5.17 -17.16 19.58
CA PRO A 257 5.77 -18.05 20.60
C PRO A 257 4.89 -18.19 21.84
N ASN A 258 4.14 -17.15 22.19
CA ASN A 258 3.28 -17.09 23.37
C ASN A 258 1.84 -16.79 22.99
N VAL A 259 1.11 -17.79 22.52
CA VAL A 259 -0.33 -17.66 22.19
C VAL A 259 -1.18 -17.27 23.40
N ARG A 260 -0.71 -17.57 24.64
CA ARG A 260 -1.43 -17.24 25.86
C ARG A 260 -1.69 -15.74 26.01
N VAL A 261 -0.85 -14.88 25.43
CA VAL A 261 -1.04 -13.41 25.46
C VAL A 261 -2.40 -12.99 24.85
N LEU A 262 -2.87 -13.70 23.83
CA LEU A 262 -4.15 -13.42 23.19
C LEU A 262 -5.32 -13.58 24.17
N LEU A 263 -5.26 -14.66 24.98
CA LEU A 263 -6.29 -14.95 25.98
C LEU A 263 -6.17 -14.01 27.19
N THR A 264 -4.97 -13.87 27.75
CA THR A 264 -4.76 -13.13 29.01
C THR A 264 -5.04 -11.65 28.87
N LYS A 265 -4.71 -11.06 27.71
CA LYS A 265 -4.99 -9.67 27.38
C LYS A 265 -6.31 -9.48 26.58
N ARG A 266 -7.06 -10.54 26.29
CA ARG A 266 -8.32 -10.52 25.51
C ARG A 266 -8.18 -9.72 24.23
N LEU A 267 -7.10 -9.96 23.48
CA LEU A 267 -6.77 -9.20 22.27
C LEU A 267 -7.77 -9.49 21.14
N LYS A 268 -8.11 -8.45 20.37
CA LYS A 268 -8.80 -8.59 19.09
C LYS A 268 -7.79 -8.43 17.97
N ILE A 269 -7.58 -9.49 17.19
CA ILE A 269 -6.69 -9.48 16.01
C ILE A 269 -7.55 -9.77 14.79
N GLU A 270 -7.57 -8.84 13.84
CA GLU A 270 -8.43 -8.92 12.67
C GLU A 270 -7.63 -8.65 11.39
N GLY A 271 -7.56 -9.67 10.50
CA GLY A 271 -7.06 -9.50 9.13
C GLY A 271 -8.14 -8.93 8.23
N PHE A 272 -7.76 -8.09 7.28
CA PHE A 272 -8.72 -7.51 6.34
C PHE A 272 -8.14 -7.30 4.95
N ILE A 273 -9.01 -7.36 3.96
CA ILE A 273 -8.73 -6.98 2.57
C ILE A 273 -9.67 -5.84 2.21
N VAL A 274 -9.10 -4.69 1.88
CA VAL A 274 -9.90 -3.45 1.69
C VAL A 274 -10.90 -3.56 0.54
N SER A 275 -10.66 -4.40 -0.48
CA SER A 275 -11.61 -4.65 -1.57
C SER A 275 -12.93 -5.27 -1.12
N ASP A 276 -12.96 -5.99 0.01
CA ASP A 276 -14.17 -6.62 0.54
C ASP A 276 -15.13 -5.57 1.12
N HIS A 277 -14.66 -4.35 1.32
CA HIS A 277 -15.37 -3.22 1.92
C HIS A 277 -15.64 -2.08 0.92
N GLY A 278 -15.89 -2.42 -0.34
CA GLY A 278 -16.05 -1.47 -1.44
C GLY A 278 -17.13 -0.39 -1.22
N SER A 279 -18.18 -0.69 -0.45
CA SER A 279 -19.24 0.26 -0.10
C SER A 279 -18.76 1.47 0.72
N LEU A 280 -17.67 1.34 1.47
CA LEU A 280 -17.08 2.42 2.28
C LEU A 280 -16.07 3.26 1.50
N ARG A 281 -15.64 2.80 0.32
CA ARG A 281 -14.64 3.48 -0.50
C ARG A 281 -15.01 4.93 -0.84
N PRO A 282 -16.25 5.28 -1.24
CA PRO A 282 -16.60 6.66 -1.55
C PRO A 282 -16.45 7.60 -0.35
N GLN A 283 -16.84 7.15 0.85
CA GLN A 283 -16.66 7.93 2.08
C GLN A 283 -15.17 8.17 2.37
N ALA A 284 -14.37 7.10 2.37
CA ALA A 284 -12.94 7.20 2.62
C ALA A 284 -12.23 8.14 1.62
N LEU A 285 -12.54 8.01 0.31
CA LEU A 285 -11.95 8.87 -0.71
C LEU A 285 -12.35 10.34 -0.55
N LYS A 286 -13.58 10.63 -0.15
CA LYS A 286 -14.04 12.00 0.12
C LYS A 286 -13.27 12.63 1.29
N GLU A 287 -13.11 11.89 2.39
CA GLU A 287 -12.39 12.36 3.57
C GLU A 287 -10.89 12.56 3.27
N LEU A 288 -10.24 11.56 2.68
CA LEU A 288 -8.82 11.62 2.32
C LEU A 288 -8.54 12.72 1.29
N GLY A 289 -9.37 12.81 0.25
CA GLY A 289 -9.25 13.84 -0.78
C GLY A 289 -9.39 15.25 -0.21
N GLY A 290 -10.31 15.45 0.72
CA GLY A 290 -10.47 16.72 1.42
C GLY A 290 -9.25 17.08 2.28
N LEU A 291 -8.65 16.11 2.95
CA LEU A 291 -7.43 16.32 3.76
C LEU A 291 -6.22 16.63 2.88
N VAL A 292 -6.06 15.94 1.75
CA VAL A 292 -4.94 16.19 0.82
C VAL A 292 -5.10 17.55 0.15
N ALA A 293 -6.27 17.85 -0.41
CA ALA A 293 -6.54 19.14 -1.05
C ALA A 293 -6.41 20.33 -0.07
N GLY A 294 -6.72 20.11 1.21
CA GLY A 294 -6.55 21.09 2.29
C GLY A 294 -5.14 21.18 2.88
N GLY A 295 -4.17 20.42 2.37
CA GLY A 295 -2.79 20.36 2.88
C GLY A 295 -2.65 19.77 4.29
N LYS A 296 -3.68 19.06 4.77
CA LYS A 296 -3.73 18.48 6.12
C LYS A 296 -3.25 17.03 6.18
N LEU A 297 -2.95 16.43 5.05
CA LEU A 297 -2.40 15.07 4.94
C LEU A 297 -1.17 15.12 4.04
N ARG A 298 -0.01 14.91 4.64
CA ARG A 298 1.28 14.86 3.95
C ARG A 298 1.55 13.44 3.46
N TYR A 299 2.21 13.32 2.32
CA TYR A 299 2.65 12.04 1.78
C TYR A 299 3.93 12.20 0.99
N ARG A 300 4.66 11.11 0.84
CA ARG A 300 5.89 11.05 0.05
C ARG A 300 5.81 9.90 -0.94
N GLU A 301 6.45 10.07 -2.07
CA GLU A 301 6.49 9.10 -3.15
C GLU A 301 7.94 8.85 -3.56
N THR A 302 8.27 7.59 -3.79
CA THR A 302 9.51 7.18 -4.45
C THR A 302 9.16 6.86 -5.88
N VAL A 303 9.63 7.68 -6.81
CA VAL A 303 9.32 7.53 -8.25
C VAL A 303 10.54 6.99 -8.98
N ARG A 304 10.36 5.90 -9.72
CA ARG A 304 11.32 5.39 -10.69
C ARG A 304 10.88 5.77 -12.09
N GLU A 305 11.83 6.08 -12.97
CA GLU A 305 11.55 6.49 -14.35
C GLU A 305 11.65 5.28 -15.29
N GLY A 306 10.70 5.20 -16.24
CA GLY A 306 10.66 4.18 -17.27
C GLY A 306 10.06 2.84 -16.83
N LEU A 307 9.26 2.22 -17.71
CA LEU A 307 8.59 0.94 -17.44
C LEU A 307 9.58 -0.16 -17.06
N GLU A 308 10.76 -0.18 -17.68
CA GLU A 308 11.84 -1.14 -17.47
C GLU A 308 12.40 -1.14 -16.04
N SER A 309 12.15 -0.07 -15.27
CA SER A 309 12.54 0.00 -13.87
C SER A 309 11.59 -0.76 -12.92
N ALA A 310 10.38 -1.12 -13.36
CA ALA A 310 9.34 -1.70 -12.51
C ALA A 310 9.75 -3.01 -11.81
N PRO A 311 10.45 -3.97 -12.45
CA PRO A 311 10.90 -5.18 -11.78
C PRO A 311 11.84 -4.90 -10.61
N GLN A 312 12.87 -4.08 -10.82
CA GLN A 312 13.82 -3.72 -9.75
C GLN A 312 13.15 -2.89 -8.67
N ALA A 313 12.26 -1.99 -9.04
CA ALA A 313 11.51 -1.17 -8.07
C ALA A 313 10.58 -2.02 -7.18
N LEU A 314 10.03 -3.13 -7.69
CA LEU A 314 9.30 -4.10 -6.85
C LEU A 314 10.24 -4.79 -5.86
N VAL A 315 11.42 -5.22 -6.29
CA VAL A 315 12.44 -5.81 -5.40
C VAL A 315 12.84 -4.81 -4.32
N ASP A 316 13.16 -3.57 -4.71
CA ASP A 316 13.52 -2.49 -3.78
C ASP A 316 12.40 -2.26 -2.75
N LEU A 317 11.13 -2.24 -3.19
CA LEU A 317 9.97 -2.09 -2.30
C LEU A 317 9.87 -3.20 -1.26
N LEU A 318 10.05 -4.46 -1.67
CA LEU A 318 9.96 -5.63 -0.77
C LEU A 318 11.06 -5.61 0.30
N HIS A 319 12.22 -5.02 0.00
CA HIS A 319 13.33 -4.85 0.93
C HIS A 319 13.36 -3.49 1.64
N GLY A 320 12.27 -2.71 1.52
CA GLY A 320 12.15 -1.41 2.20
C GLY A 320 13.02 -0.30 1.62
N GLY A 321 13.42 -0.41 0.35
CA GLY A 321 14.21 0.59 -0.38
C GLY A 321 13.41 1.81 -0.85
N ASN A 322 12.14 1.89 -0.50
CA ASN A 322 11.26 3.04 -0.79
C ASN A 322 11.12 3.98 0.40
N PHE A 323 10.71 5.20 0.09
CA PHE A 323 10.25 6.18 1.06
C PHE A 323 8.84 6.62 0.63
N GLY A 324 7.81 6.34 1.45
CA GLY A 324 6.42 6.52 1.05
C GLY A 324 5.94 5.51 0.02
N LYS A 325 5.13 5.98 -0.93
CA LYS A 325 4.56 5.15 -2.01
C LYS A 325 5.59 4.93 -3.13
N MET A 326 5.79 3.67 -3.54
CA MET A 326 6.61 3.34 -4.72
C MET A 326 5.76 3.43 -5.99
N LEU A 327 6.24 4.22 -6.95
CA LEU A 327 5.62 4.46 -8.25
C LEU A 327 6.64 4.30 -9.37
N VAL A 328 6.16 3.97 -10.57
CA VAL A 328 6.93 4.07 -11.82
C VAL A 328 6.26 5.09 -12.73
N LYS A 329 7.01 6.10 -13.15
CA LYS A 329 6.58 7.10 -14.13
C LYS A 329 6.88 6.61 -15.53
N LEU A 330 5.89 6.69 -16.42
CA LEU A 330 5.97 6.15 -17.78
C LEU A 330 6.06 7.24 -18.86
N VAL A 331 5.63 8.44 -18.55
CA VAL A 331 5.58 9.60 -19.46
C VAL A 331 6.12 10.85 -18.77
#